data_bf1c2d283f9f9ad56cf84d8fcd4c7c96
#
_entry.id   bf1c2d283f9f9ad56cf84d8fcd4c7c96
#
_cell.length_a   1.000
_cell.length_b   1.000
_cell.length_c   1.000
_cell.angle_alpha   90.00
_cell.angle_beta   90.00
_cell.angle_gamma   90.00
#
_symmetry.space_group_name_H-M   'P 1'
#
loop_
_entity.id
_entity.type
_entity.pdbx_description
1 polymer ?
#
loop_
_entity_poly.entity_id
_entity_poly.type
_entity_poly.pdbx_seq_one_letter_code
_entity_poly.pdbx_strand_id
1 'polypeptide(L)'
;MTSLHFAQISDIHFSSLGSHHELLSDHAPDILAGIIADLNQQADLDFVLITGDLFDVADQYEFDQFQAGIKSLDKPYYIIPGNHDRRTLDRTEGLTRRDFARHFNPQFDQRPTAPEAQSGYWSIAVDPQVQIIGLDSIRDADWGGVIDDAQWRWLEQELAAHADKFVIVAVHHPLHKLAPVDDHPNFTNFVCSNGPQLLALLDAHPQVKLVLTGHHHQTKVDKLGDRLHAAAPSTTIYPLAYRTFRLSRHADGRWQIDWQTPDAAGPDRIDQAKAAMIDAWHNAAGFDLDIVELHVGLALGDEADRQGSHIFEESV
;
A
#
# COMPACT_ATOMS: atom_id res chain seq x y z
N MET A 1 -0.03 15.62 23.60
CA MET A 1 -0.94 14.69 22.92
C MET A 1 -0.25 14.30 21.62
N THR A 2 -0.10 13.01 21.36
CA THR A 2 0.42 12.53 20.08
C THR A 2 -0.64 12.78 19.01
N SER A 3 -0.25 13.42 17.93
CA SER A 3 -1.04 13.56 16.72
C SER A 3 -0.11 13.36 15.54
N LEU A 4 -0.43 12.42 14.66
CA LEU A 4 0.30 12.15 13.43
C LEU A 4 -0.65 12.33 12.24
N HIS A 5 -0.17 13.00 11.23
CA HIS A 5 -0.83 13.13 9.94
C HIS A 5 0.06 12.49 8.88
N PHE A 6 -0.44 11.50 8.16
CA PHE A 6 0.33 10.83 7.12
C PHE A 6 -0.53 10.50 5.90
N ALA A 7 0.13 10.32 4.77
CA ALA A 7 -0.51 9.88 3.53
C ALA A 7 -0.08 8.46 3.17
N GLN A 8 -0.98 7.72 2.52
CA GLN A 8 -0.71 6.46 1.85
C GLN A 8 -0.88 6.65 0.35
N ILE A 9 0.18 6.38 -0.41
CA ILE A 9 0.17 6.29 -1.87
C ILE A 9 0.43 4.83 -2.23
N SER A 10 -0.21 4.30 -3.26
CA SER A 10 -0.02 2.91 -3.69
C SER A 10 -0.18 2.78 -5.20
N ASP A 11 0.44 1.75 -5.75
CA ASP A 11 0.17 1.29 -7.11
C ASP A 11 0.30 2.44 -8.12
N ILE A 12 1.50 3.03 -8.16
CA ILE A 12 1.84 4.19 -9.01
C ILE A 12 2.07 3.75 -10.46
N HIS A 13 2.65 2.56 -10.64
CA HIS A 13 2.88 1.93 -11.94
C HIS A 13 3.48 2.86 -12.99
N PHE A 14 4.65 3.45 -12.71
CA PHE A 14 5.46 4.02 -13.79
C PHE A 14 5.75 2.93 -14.80
N SER A 15 5.50 3.18 -16.10
CA SER A 15 5.69 2.17 -17.13
C SER A 15 6.48 2.70 -18.31
N SER A 16 7.49 1.95 -18.71
CA SER A 16 8.22 2.16 -19.96
C SER A 16 7.43 1.73 -21.19
N LEU A 17 6.35 0.98 -20.97
CA LEU A 17 5.44 0.51 -22.03
C LEU A 17 4.36 1.55 -22.37
N GLY A 18 4.27 2.65 -21.62
CA GLY A 18 3.18 3.61 -21.68
C GLY A 18 1.88 3.08 -21.09
N SER A 19 0.77 3.80 -21.32
CA SER A 19 -0.54 3.37 -20.85
C SER A 19 -1.01 2.11 -21.60
N HIS A 20 -1.42 1.10 -20.85
CA HIS A 20 -1.90 -0.17 -21.39
C HIS A 20 -2.85 -0.84 -20.39
N HIS A 21 -3.69 -1.75 -20.86
CA HIS A 21 -4.77 -2.32 -20.07
C HIS A 21 -5.57 -1.21 -19.37
N GLU A 22 -5.68 -1.24 -18.08
CA GLU A 22 -6.36 -0.23 -17.25
C GLU A 22 -5.42 0.84 -16.69
N LEU A 23 -4.10 0.70 -16.92
CA LEU A 23 -3.06 1.59 -16.43
C LEU A 23 -2.97 2.87 -17.26
N LEU A 24 -3.07 4.03 -16.63
CA LEU A 24 -2.81 5.33 -17.23
C LEU A 24 -1.35 5.78 -16.99
N SER A 25 -0.39 4.90 -17.24
CA SER A 25 1.02 5.10 -16.88
C SER A 25 1.70 6.27 -17.59
N ASP A 26 1.24 6.66 -18.81
CA ASP A 26 1.71 7.88 -19.47
C ASP A 26 1.46 9.14 -18.61
N HIS A 27 0.54 9.07 -17.68
CA HIS A 27 0.15 10.16 -16.81
C HIS A 27 0.70 10.03 -15.38
N ALA A 28 1.38 8.92 -15.05
CA ALA A 28 1.93 8.67 -13.73
C ALA A 28 2.86 9.81 -13.22
N PRO A 29 3.76 10.38 -14.06
CA PRO A 29 4.59 11.50 -13.62
C PRO A 29 3.78 12.74 -13.23
N ASP A 30 2.78 13.11 -14.01
CA ASP A 30 1.94 14.28 -13.75
C ASP A 30 1.04 14.07 -12.53
N ILE A 31 0.47 12.87 -12.38
CA ILE A 31 -0.38 12.51 -11.25
C ILE A 31 0.44 12.52 -9.96
N LEU A 32 1.61 11.88 -9.94
CA LEU A 32 2.49 11.91 -8.78
C LEU A 32 2.93 13.34 -8.42
N ALA A 33 3.27 14.17 -9.42
CA ALA A 33 3.61 15.57 -9.18
C ALA A 33 2.45 16.35 -8.57
N GLY A 34 1.22 16.11 -9.02
CA GLY A 34 0.01 16.70 -8.46
C GLY A 34 -0.22 16.30 -6.99
N ILE A 35 -0.11 14.99 -6.69
CA ILE A 35 -0.20 14.47 -5.32
C ILE A 35 0.87 15.12 -4.43
N ILE A 36 2.12 15.14 -4.86
CA ILE A 36 3.23 15.72 -4.10
C ILE A 36 3.00 17.21 -3.84
N ALA A 37 2.52 17.95 -4.85
CA ALA A 37 2.20 19.37 -4.68
C ALA A 37 1.11 19.61 -3.64
N ASP A 38 0.08 18.75 -3.60
CA ASP A 38 -0.97 18.80 -2.57
C ASP A 38 -0.42 18.43 -1.19
N LEU A 39 0.35 17.38 -1.07
CA LEU A 39 0.95 16.92 0.19
C LEU A 39 1.94 17.96 0.76
N ASN A 40 2.74 18.62 -0.07
CA ASN A 40 3.67 19.65 0.38
C ASN A 40 2.96 20.90 0.91
N GLN A 41 1.70 21.18 0.48
CA GLN A 41 0.89 22.26 1.03
C GLN A 41 0.36 21.93 2.44
N GLN A 42 0.34 20.66 2.83
CA GLN A 42 -0.14 20.22 4.15
C GLN A 42 0.99 20.35 5.17
N ALA A 43 1.08 21.52 5.82
CA ALA A 43 2.19 21.84 6.72
C ALA A 43 2.32 20.86 7.90
N ASP A 44 1.22 20.26 8.33
CA ASP A 44 1.12 19.29 9.43
C ASP A 44 1.25 17.83 8.98
N LEU A 45 1.55 17.56 7.71
CA LEU A 45 1.86 16.22 7.24
C LEU A 45 3.24 15.80 7.76
N ASP A 46 3.30 14.65 8.45
CA ASP A 46 4.52 14.15 9.07
C ASP A 46 5.32 13.26 8.12
N PHE A 47 4.66 12.37 7.38
CA PHE A 47 5.33 11.46 6.43
C PHE A 47 4.37 10.91 5.36
N VAL A 48 4.94 10.26 4.37
CA VAL A 48 4.23 9.51 3.31
C VAL A 48 4.64 8.04 3.38
N LEU A 49 3.68 7.14 3.32
CA LEU A 49 3.91 5.69 3.20
C LEU A 49 3.48 5.23 1.80
N ILE A 50 4.39 4.59 1.08
CA ILE A 50 4.11 4.07 -0.26
C ILE A 50 4.03 2.54 -0.16
N THR A 51 2.85 1.99 -0.48
CA THR A 51 2.54 0.58 -0.23
C THR A 51 2.76 -0.33 -1.44
N GLY A 52 3.79 -0.03 -2.23
CA GLY A 52 4.29 -0.88 -3.31
C GLY A 52 3.75 -0.53 -4.69
N ASP A 53 4.21 -1.28 -5.67
CA ASP A 53 3.95 -1.13 -7.09
C ASP A 53 4.24 0.29 -7.61
N LEU A 54 5.52 0.70 -7.39
CA LEU A 54 6.06 1.96 -7.93
C LEU A 54 6.18 1.89 -9.44
N PHE A 55 6.53 0.72 -9.93
CA PHE A 55 6.89 0.39 -11.30
C PHE A 55 5.85 -0.57 -11.90
N ASP A 56 5.91 -0.74 -13.21
CA ASP A 56 5.17 -1.76 -13.94
C ASP A 56 6.07 -2.95 -14.32
N VAL A 57 7.27 -2.66 -14.84
CA VAL A 57 8.25 -3.68 -15.21
C VAL A 57 9.58 -3.57 -14.44
N ALA A 58 9.72 -2.57 -13.59
CA ALA A 58 10.88 -2.27 -12.75
C ALA A 58 12.19 -2.12 -13.53
N ASP A 59 12.13 -1.51 -14.71
CA ASP A 59 13.31 -1.20 -15.50
C ASP A 59 13.97 0.12 -15.05
N GLN A 60 15.12 0.44 -15.65
CA GLN A 60 15.88 1.64 -15.29
C GLN A 60 15.14 2.94 -15.63
N TYR A 61 14.34 2.96 -16.70
CA TYR A 61 13.56 4.13 -17.09
C TYR A 61 12.52 4.47 -16.02
N GLU A 62 11.74 3.47 -15.59
CA GLU A 62 10.71 3.63 -14.56
C GLU A 62 11.32 4.06 -13.22
N PHE A 63 12.46 3.45 -12.85
CA PHE A 63 13.21 3.84 -11.67
C PHE A 63 13.65 5.31 -11.73
N ASP A 64 14.21 5.76 -12.84
CA ASP A 64 14.67 7.13 -13.01
C ASP A 64 13.49 8.13 -12.97
N GLN A 65 12.34 7.77 -13.56
CA GLN A 65 11.12 8.59 -13.51
C GLN A 65 10.60 8.74 -12.09
N PHE A 66 10.49 7.64 -11.35
CA PHE A 66 10.08 7.68 -9.94
C PHE A 66 11.04 8.51 -9.09
N GLN A 67 12.35 8.28 -9.24
CA GLN A 67 13.37 9.03 -8.52
C GLN A 67 13.36 10.53 -8.84
N ALA A 68 13.04 10.90 -10.06
CA ALA A 68 12.90 12.31 -10.44
C ALA A 68 11.65 12.94 -9.81
N GLY A 69 10.53 12.23 -9.82
CA GLY A 69 9.26 12.70 -9.26
C GLY A 69 9.31 12.85 -7.73
N ILE A 70 9.78 11.81 -7.02
CA ILE A 70 9.74 11.78 -5.56
C ILE A 70 10.67 12.81 -4.90
N LYS A 71 11.71 13.29 -5.60
CA LYS A 71 12.61 14.33 -5.09
C LYS A 71 11.92 15.64 -4.74
N SER A 72 10.77 15.92 -5.31
CA SER A 72 10.00 17.13 -5.03
C SER A 72 9.14 17.03 -3.76
N LEU A 73 9.08 15.86 -3.13
CA LEU A 73 8.38 15.67 -1.86
C LEU A 73 9.24 16.20 -0.70
N ASP A 74 8.73 17.18 0.03
CA ASP A 74 9.41 17.84 1.16
C ASP A 74 9.28 17.06 2.49
N LYS A 75 8.58 15.92 2.46
CA LYS A 75 8.28 15.10 3.65
C LYS A 75 9.09 13.80 3.65
N PRO A 76 9.40 13.27 4.83
CA PRO A 76 9.93 11.90 4.92
C PRO A 76 8.98 10.91 4.24
N TYR A 77 9.52 9.90 3.58
CA TYR A 77 8.72 8.84 3.01
C TYR A 77 9.33 7.46 3.29
N TYR A 78 8.47 6.46 3.34
CA TYR A 78 8.82 5.06 3.56
C TYR A 78 8.12 4.21 2.51
N ILE A 79 8.79 3.17 2.03
CA ILE A 79 8.32 2.34 0.92
C ILE A 79 8.42 0.87 1.30
N ILE A 80 7.39 0.10 0.98
CA ILE A 80 7.43 -1.36 0.95
C ILE A 80 7.34 -1.83 -0.50
N PRO A 81 7.89 -3.01 -0.87
CA PRO A 81 7.81 -3.50 -2.23
C PRO A 81 6.41 -4.01 -2.58
N GLY A 82 6.01 -3.79 -3.84
CA GLY A 82 4.93 -4.49 -4.52
C GLY A 82 5.47 -5.53 -5.51
N ASN A 83 4.57 -6.33 -6.10
CA ASN A 83 4.98 -7.42 -6.98
C ASN A 83 5.55 -6.93 -8.33
N HIS A 84 5.18 -5.74 -8.77
CA HIS A 84 5.73 -5.10 -9.96
C HIS A 84 7.12 -4.46 -9.72
N ASP A 85 7.52 -4.23 -8.47
CA ASP A 85 8.78 -3.55 -8.13
C ASP A 85 10.00 -4.44 -8.25
N ARG A 86 9.83 -5.75 -8.43
CA ARG A 86 10.91 -6.71 -8.48
C ARG A 86 10.81 -7.61 -9.70
N ARG A 87 11.92 -8.30 -9.97
CA ARG A 87 11.97 -9.34 -11.01
C ARG A 87 10.91 -10.41 -10.77
N THR A 88 10.21 -10.76 -11.82
CA THR A 88 9.39 -11.97 -11.87
C THR A 88 10.11 -13.07 -12.64
N LEU A 89 9.59 -14.30 -12.65
CA LEU A 89 10.18 -15.43 -13.43
C LEU A 89 10.29 -15.09 -14.92
N ASP A 90 9.33 -14.36 -15.43
CA ASP A 90 9.25 -14.04 -16.85
C ASP A 90 10.11 -12.81 -17.20
N ARG A 91 10.68 -12.11 -16.19
CA ARG A 91 11.47 -10.89 -16.36
C ARG A 91 12.82 -11.05 -15.67
N THR A 92 13.87 -11.18 -16.47
CA THR A 92 15.26 -11.21 -15.99
C THR A 92 15.80 -9.81 -15.66
N GLU A 93 15.09 -8.77 -16.10
CA GLU A 93 15.36 -7.36 -15.83
C GLU A 93 14.54 -6.89 -14.63
N GLY A 94 14.95 -5.81 -13.99
CA GLY A 94 14.31 -5.26 -12.80
C GLY A 94 15.12 -5.44 -11.52
N LEU A 95 14.61 -4.90 -10.43
CA LEU A 95 15.29 -4.91 -9.14
C LEU A 95 15.27 -6.29 -8.49
N THR A 96 16.40 -6.72 -7.94
CA THR A 96 16.41 -7.83 -6.99
C THR A 96 15.88 -7.36 -5.63
N ARG A 97 15.54 -8.29 -4.73
CA ARG A 97 15.17 -7.97 -3.34
C ARG A 97 16.22 -7.05 -2.68
N ARG A 98 17.50 -7.33 -2.89
CA ARG A 98 18.59 -6.53 -2.32
C ARG A 98 18.74 -5.18 -3.00
N ASP A 99 18.51 -5.08 -4.31
CA ASP A 99 18.54 -3.79 -5.01
C ASP A 99 17.41 -2.91 -4.54
N PHE A 100 16.20 -3.45 -4.39
CA PHE A 100 15.08 -2.74 -3.78
C PHE A 100 15.44 -2.25 -2.36
N ALA A 101 15.95 -3.14 -1.51
CA ALA A 101 16.36 -2.78 -0.15
C ALA A 101 17.42 -1.67 -0.13
N ARG A 102 18.40 -1.71 -1.03
CA ARG A 102 19.45 -0.68 -1.13
C ARG A 102 18.88 0.71 -1.39
N HIS A 103 17.81 0.80 -2.18
CA HIS A 103 17.22 2.07 -2.55
C HIS A 103 16.15 2.55 -1.57
N PHE A 104 15.41 1.64 -0.96
CA PHE A 104 14.16 1.97 -0.29
C PHE A 104 14.05 1.48 1.16
N ASN A 105 14.90 0.54 1.61
CA ASN A 105 14.87 0.14 3.02
C ASN A 105 15.60 1.19 3.87
N PRO A 106 14.91 1.90 4.77
CA PRO A 106 15.51 2.98 5.53
C PRO A 106 16.60 2.54 6.51
N GLN A 107 16.74 1.23 6.75
CA GLN A 107 17.76 0.65 7.65
C GLN A 107 18.94 0.03 6.90
N PHE A 108 18.95 0.05 5.55
CA PHE A 108 19.96 -0.64 4.73
C PHE A 108 21.41 -0.28 5.12
N ASP A 109 21.72 1.00 5.18
CA ASP A 109 23.07 1.49 5.50
C ASP A 109 23.36 1.48 7.01
N GLN A 110 22.31 1.54 7.83
CA GLN A 110 22.45 1.59 9.30
C GLN A 110 22.73 0.20 9.89
N ARG A 111 22.25 -0.85 9.24
CA ARG A 111 22.36 -2.26 9.71
C ARG A 111 22.79 -3.19 8.58
N PRO A 112 23.98 -3.00 7.98
CA PRO A 112 24.38 -3.64 6.73
C PRO A 112 24.53 -5.18 6.82
N THR A 113 24.60 -5.74 8.04
CA THR A 113 24.68 -7.19 8.27
C THR A 113 23.38 -7.82 8.73
N ALA A 114 22.36 -7.01 8.99
CA ALA A 114 21.06 -7.50 9.43
C ALA A 114 20.25 -7.99 8.21
N PRO A 115 19.71 -9.22 8.24
CA PRO A 115 18.95 -9.77 7.10
C PRO A 115 17.76 -8.89 6.68
N GLU A 116 17.05 -8.32 7.65
CA GLU A 116 15.93 -7.42 7.41
C GLU A 116 16.36 -6.15 6.67
N ALA A 117 17.49 -5.58 7.01
CA ALA A 117 18.00 -4.38 6.33
C ALA A 117 18.43 -4.64 4.88
N GLN A 118 18.73 -5.90 4.53
CA GLN A 118 19.08 -6.33 3.17
C GLN A 118 17.85 -6.88 2.40
N SER A 119 16.67 -6.71 2.95
CA SER A 119 15.38 -7.19 2.43
C SER A 119 14.40 -6.03 2.30
N GLY A 120 13.22 -6.29 1.71
CA GLY A 120 12.18 -5.28 1.53
C GLY A 120 11.40 -4.94 2.81
N TYR A 121 11.65 -5.63 3.94
CA TYR A 121 10.94 -5.40 5.21
C TYR A 121 11.79 -4.63 6.23
N TRP A 122 11.12 -3.84 7.06
CA TRP A 122 11.76 -2.91 8.00
C TRP A 122 10.80 -2.52 9.14
N SER A 123 11.34 -1.91 10.20
CA SER A 123 10.55 -1.43 11.35
C SER A 123 11.11 -0.10 11.84
N ILE A 124 10.25 0.92 11.91
CA ILE A 124 10.64 2.30 12.25
C ILE A 124 9.66 2.93 13.23
N ALA A 125 10.18 3.62 14.25
CA ALA A 125 9.41 4.51 15.08
C ALA A 125 9.25 5.87 14.36
N VAL A 126 8.03 6.25 14.05
CA VAL A 126 7.68 7.57 13.49
C VAL A 126 7.29 8.56 14.58
N ASP A 127 6.96 8.06 15.77
CA ASP A 127 6.72 8.78 17.01
C ASP A 127 7.15 7.88 18.19
N PRO A 128 7.49 8.39 19.37
CA PRO A 128 7.79 7.55 20.52
C PRO A 128 6.74 6.50 20.86
N GLN A 129 5.46 6.75 20.50
CA GLN A 129 4.33 5.88 20.78
C GLN A 129 3.80 5.14 19.55
N VAL A 130 4.36 5.38 18.33
CA VAL A 130 3.87 4.80 17.09
C VAL A 130 5.00 4.12 16.32
N GLN A 131 4.81 2.86 16.01
CA GLN A 131 5.73 2.04 15.22
C GLN A 131 5.10 1.66 13.88
N ILE A 132 5.86 1.76 12.79
CA ILE A 132 5.48 1.18 11.50
C ILE A 132 6.34 -0.04 11.25
N ILE A 133 5.71 -1.14 10.87
CA ILE A 133 6.35 -2.37 10.42
C ILE A 133 5.98 -2.57 8.95
N GLY A 134 6.95 -2.36 8.06
CA GLY A 134 6.81 -2.62 6.63
C GLY A 134 7.21 -4.06 6.31
N LEU A 135 6.33 -4.80 5.62
CA LEU A 135 6.54 -6.19 5.23
C LEU A 135 6.80 -6.32 3.73
N ASP A 136 7.61 -7.31 3.36
CA ASP A 136 7.85 -7.73 1.99
C ASP A 136 7.08 -9.03 1.73
N SER A 137 5.90 -8.92 1.13
CA SER A 137 5.08 -10.08 0.76
C SER A 137 5.40 -10.65 -0.62
N ILE A 138 6.41 -10.12 -1.32
CA ILE A 138 6.64 -10.44 -2.72
C ILE A 138 7.31 -11.81 -2.88
N ARG A 139 6.71 -12.64 -3.70
CA ARG A 139 7.29 -13.91 -4.17
C ARG A 139 8.08 -13.63 -5.43
N ASP A 140 9.35 -14.05 -5.42
CA ASP A 140 10.10 -14.03 -6.66
C ASP A 140 9.40 -14.97 -7.64
N ALA A 141 8.97 -14.46 -8.79
CA ALA A 141 8.39 -15.26 -9.85
C ALA A 141 6.87 -15.51 -9.80
N ASP A 142 6.14 -14.77 -9.03
CA ASP A 142 4.70 -14.90 -8.91
C ASP A 142 4.08 -13.52 -8.62
N TRP A 143 2.83 -13.32 -9.02
CA TRP A 143 2.06 -12.13 -8.69
C TRP A 143 1.46 -12.17 -7.28
N GLY A 144 1.48 -13.34 -6.65
CA GLY A 144 0.90 -13.57 -5.34
C GLY A 144 1.85 -13.23 -4.19
N GLY A 145 1.26 -13.03 -3.00
CA GLY A 145 1.97 -12.69 -1.77
C GLY A 145 2.20 -13.86 -0.85
N VAL A 146 3.31 -13.81 -0.11
CA VAL A 146 3.60 -14.69 1.04
C VAL A 146 4.61 -14.02 1.97
N ILE A 147 4.42 -14.15 3.27
CA ILE A 147 5.45 -13.80 4.26
C ILE A 147 6.31 -15.04 4.49
N ASP A 148 7.60 -14.95 4.19
CA ASP A 148 8.53 -16.07 4.35
C ASP A 148 8.88 -16.33 5.82
N ASP A 149 9.44 -17.53 6.11
CA ASP A 149 9.73 -17.97 7.47
C ASP A 149 10.77 -17.09 8.19
N ALA A 150 11.70 -16.48 7.47
CA ALA A 150 12.70 -15.61 8.07
C ALA A 150 12.07 -14.29 8.52
N GLN A 151 11.27 -13.70 7.67
CA GLN A 151 10.51 -12.48 7.98
C GLN A 151 9.46 -12.74 9.05
N TRP A 152 8.82 -13.93 9.04
CA TRP A 152 7.87 -14.32 10.07
C TRP A 152 8.47 -14.27 11.47
N ARG A 153 9.61 -14.95 11.68
CA ARG A 153 10.31 -14.94 12.99
C ARG A 153 10.78 -13.55 13.41
N TRP A 154 11.20 -12.74 12.46
CA TRP A 154 11.55 -11.35 12.71
C TRP A 154 10.33 -10.52 13.13
N LEU A 155 9.19 -10.70 12.43
CA LEU A 155 7.95 -10.00 12.76
C LEU A 155 7.45 -10.33 14.18
N GLU A 156 7.49 -11.59 14.61
CA GLU A 156 7.16 -11.99 15.97
C GLU A 156 8.02 -11.24 17.01
N GLN A 157 9.30 -11.07 16.73
CA GLN A 157 10.21 -10.33 17.61
C GLN A 157 9.90 -8.83 17.65
N GLU A 158 9.63 -8.23 16.49
CA GLU A 158 9.26 -6.82 16.41
C GLU A 158 7.94 -6.53 17.12
N LEU A 159 6.93 -7.37 16.92
CA LEU A 159 5.65 -7.23 17.61
C LEU A 159 5.80 -7.35 19.13
N ALA A 160 6.61 -8.29 19.61
CA ALA A 160 6.90 -8.42 21.05
C ALA A 160 7.67 -7.22 21.60
N ALA A 161 8.62 -6.66 20.83
CA ALA A 161 9.43 -5.52 21.25
C ALA A 161 8.66 -4.20 21.31
N HIS A 162 7.52 -4.11 20.61
CA HIS A 162 6.70 -2.91 20.52
C HIS A 162 5.28 -3.10 21.06
N ALA A 163 5.12 -3.95 22.09
CA ALA A 163 3.83 -4.27 22.68
C ALA A 163 3.11 -3.07 23.33
N ASP A 164 3.86 -2.03 23.69
CA ASP A 164 3.36 -0.81 24.33
C ASP A 164 3.05 0.35 23.36
N LYS A 165 3.17 0.10 22.06
CA LYS A 165 2.98 1.13 21.01
C LYS A 165 1.70 0.93 20.22
N PHE A 166 1.26 1.98 19.54
CA PHE A 166 0.36 1.85 18.40
C PHE A 166 1.18 1.33 17.20
N VAL A 167 0.84 0.15 16.70
CA VAL A 167 1.57 -0.47 15.58
C VAL A 167 0.75 -0.39 14.31
N ILE A 168 1.38 0.14 13.26
CA ILE A 168 0.89 0.13 11.88
C ILE A 168 1.68 -0.95 11.13
N VAL A 169 1.00 -1.90 10.53
CA VAL A 169 1.61 -2.89 9.61
C VAL A 169 1.29 -2.49 8.18
N ALA A 170 2.32 -2.33 7.36
CA ALA A 170 2.18 -2.11 5.93
C ALA A 170 2.63 -3.35 5.17
N VAL A 171 1.80 -3.87 4.29
CA VAL A 171 2.06 -5.03 3.45
C VAL A 171 1.34 -4.87 2.11
N HIS A 172 2.00 -5.15 1.00
CA HIS A 172 1.41 -4.86 -0.32
C HIS A 172 0.15 -5.69 -0.59
N HIS A 173 0.22 -7.01 -0.44
CA HIS A 173 -0.94 -7.88 -0.68
C HIS A 173 -1.93 -7.85 0.49
N PRO A 174 -3.24 -7.71 0.24
CA PRO A 174 -4.28 -7.87 1.26
C PRO A 174 -4.16 -9.20 2.01
N LEU A 175 -4.51 -9.20 3.30
CA LEU A 175 -4.43 -10.38 4.16
C LEU A 175 -5.71 -11.20 4.17
N HIS A 176 -6.79 -10.65 3.65
CA HIS A 176 -8.10 -11.28 3.51
C HIS A 176 -8.75 -10.83 2.19
N LYS A 177 -9.77 -11.55 1.78
CA LYS A 177 -10.54 -11.20 0.59
C LYS A 177 -11.26 -9.87 0.78
N LEU A 178 -11.13 -8.98 -0.19
CA LEU A 178 -11.76 -7.66 -0.19
C LEU A 178 -13.06 -7.66 -1.00
N ALA A 179 -13.16 -8.57 -1.97
CA ALA A 179 -14.25 -8.60 -2.94
C ALA A 179 -14.68 -10.02 -3.28
N PRO A 180 -15.92 -10.23 -3.74
CA PRO A 180 -16.37 -11.51 -4.25
C PRO A 180 -15.54 -12.05 -5.42
N VAL A 181 -14.92 -11.17 -6.21
CA VAL A 181 -14.05 -11.53 -7.33
C VAL A 181 -12.81 -12.29 -6.87
N ASP A 182 -12.37 -12.15 -5.63
CA ASP A 182 -11.23 -12.87 -5.06
C ASP A 182 -11.47 -14.40 -4.93
N ASP A 183 -12.71 -14.84 -5.09
CA ASP A 183 -13.07 -16.25 -5.20
C ASP A 183 -12.98 -16.80 -6.62
N HIS A 184 -12.79 -15.93 -7.61
CA HIS A 184 -12.68 -16.36 -9.00
C HIS A 184 -11.30 -17.02 -9.25
N PRO A 185 -11.25 -18.15 -9.98
CA PRO A 185 -10.00 -18.89 -10.19
C PRO A 185 -8.85 -18.08 -10.81
N ASN A 186 -9.15 -17.03 -11.56
CA ASN A 186 -8.15 -16.17 -12.20
C ASN A 186 -7.54 -15.15 -11.22
N PHE A 187 -8.11 -14.99 -10.01
CA PHE A 187 -7.69 -13.95 -9.05
C PHE A 187 -7.15 -14.52 -7.73
N THR A 188 -6.71 -15.77 -7.75
CA THR A 188 -6.15 -16.45 -6.56
C THR A 188 -4.93 -15.76 -5.97
N ASN A 189 -4.29 -14.87 -6.72
CA ASN A 189 -3.07 -14.15 -6.33
C ASN A 189 -3.33 -12.75 -5.73
N PHE A 190 -4.59 -12.30 -5.66
CA PHE A 190 -4.90 -10.99 -5.09
C PHE A 190 -4.77 -10.93 -3.57
N VAL A 191 -4.76 -12.06 -2.88
CA VAL A 191 -4.65 -12.15 -1.43
C VAL A 191 -3.36 -12.86 -1.05
N CYS A 192 -2.69 -12.37 -0.01
CA CYS A 192 -1.50 -13.02 0.54
C CYS A 192 -1.83 -14.47 0.93
N SER A 193 -1.08 -15.44 0.40
CA SER A 193 -1.39 -16.88 0.51
C SER A 193 -1.38 -17.40 1.95
N ASN A 194 -0.56 -16.82 2.84
CA ASN A 194 -0.57 -17.08 4.27
C ASN A 194 -1.17 -15.91 5.08
N GLY A 195 -2.00 -15.10 4.43
CA GLY A 195 -2.73 -14.00 5.05
C GLY A 195 -3.56 -14.41 6.27
N PRO A 196 -4.35 -15.50 6.23
CA PRO A 196 -5.10 -15.96 7.41
C PRO A 196 -4.21 -16.29 8.61
N GLN A 197 -3.03 -16.87 8.40
CA GLN A 197 -2.06 -17.13 9.46
C GLN A 197 -1.47 -15.83 10.01
N LEU A 198 -1.19 -14.86 9.13
CA LEU A 198 -0.71 -13.55 9.56
C LEU A 198 -1.79 -12.80 10.35
N LEU A 199 -3.04 -12.85 9.95
CA LEU A 199 -4.15 -12.30 10.72
C LEU A 199 -4.22 -12.91 12.12
N ALA A 200 -4.09 -14.23 12.25
CA ALA A 200 -4.08 -14.91 13.54
C ALA A 200 -2.90 -14.48 14.40
N LEU A 201 -1.71 -14.26 13.84
CA LEU A 201 -0.58 -13.66 14.54
C LEU A 201 -0.90 -12.25 15.04
N LEU A 202 -1.44 -11.40 14.16
CA LEU A 202 -1.81 -10.03 14.52
C LEU A 202 -2.93 -9.96 15.56
N ASP A 203 -3.84 -10.95 15.61
CA ASP A 203 -4.88 -11.06 16.64
C ASP A 203 -4.30 -11.33 18.05
N ALA A 204 -3.16 -12.02 18.11
CA ALA A 204 -2.41 -12.20 19.35
C ALA A 204 -1.63 -10.95 19.80
N HIS A 205 -1.60 -9.90 18.96
CA HIS A 205 -0.87 -8.65 19.18
C HIS A 205 -1.81 -7.43 19.10
N PRO A 206 -2.61 -7.15 20.14
CA PRO A 206 -3.67 -6.14 20.12
C PRO A 206 -3.17 -4.70 19.92
N GLN A 207 -1.88 -4.44 20.07
CA GLN A 207 -1.25 -3.17 19.73
C GLN A 207 -1.21 -2.89 18.22
N VAL A 208 -1.38 -3.90 17.35
CA VAL A 208 -1.53 -3.71 15.91
C VAL A 208 -2.95 -3.22 15.63
N LYS A 209 -3.08 -1.93 15.37
CA LYS A 209 -4.38 -1.26 15.19
C LYS A 209 -4.71 -0.95 13.73
N LEU A 210 -3.70 -0.87 12.86
CA LEU A 210 -3.88 -0.53 11.46
C LEU A 210 -3.04 -1.44 10.55
N VAL A 211 -3.67 -1.99 9.53
CA VAL A 211 -3.00 -2.68 8.42
C VAL A 211 -3.27 -1.91 7.14
N LEU A 212 -2.23 -1.57 6.41
CA LEU A 212 -2.28 -0.83 5.15
C LEU A 212 -1.82 -1.73 4.00
N THR A 213 -2.63 -1.81 2.94
CA THR A 213 -2.34 -2.64 1.76
C THR A 213 -2.55 -1.87 0.45
N GLY A 214 -2.00 -2.38 -0.64
CA GLY A 214 -2.23 -1.97 -2.02
C GLY A 214 -2.73 -3.13 -2.88
N HIS A 215 -2.12 -3.33 -4.06
CA HIS A 215 -2.24 -4.48 -4.96
C HIS A 215 -3.60 -4.67 -5.63
N HIS A 216 -4.67 -4.61 -4.89
CA HIS A 216 -6.02 -4.88 -5.39
C HIS A 216 -6.67 -3.67 -6.06
N HIS A 217 -6.03 -2.49 -5.96
CA HIS A 217 -6.50 -1.20 -6.48
C HIS A 217 -7.92 -0.82 -6.00
N GLN A 218 -8.35 -1.37 -4.86
CA GLN A 218 -9.68 -1.12 -4.29
C GLN A 218 -9.61 -0.14 -3.13
N THR A 219 -10.60 0.73 -3.07
CA THR A 219 -10.77 1.66 -1.95
C THR A 219 -11.61 0.98 -0.88
N LYS A 220 -10.96 0.38 0.13
CA LYS A 220 -11.66 -0.37 1.18
C LYS A 220 -11.13 -0.09 2.56
N VAL A 221 -12.01 -0.02 3.56
CA VAL A 221 -11.66 -0.01 4.99
C VAL A 221 -12.52 -1.02 5.72
N ASP A 222 -11.93 -2.16 6.06
CA ASP A 222 -12.58 -3.21 6.83
C ASP A 222 -12.18 -3.15 8.30
N LYS A 223 -13.13 -3.40 9.19
CA LYS A 223 -12.89 -3.56 10.61
C LYS A 223 -12.87 -5.04 10.98
N LEU A 224 -11.70 -5.55 11.37
CA LEU A 224 -11.52 -6.91 11.85
C LEU A 224 -11.16 -6.89 13.35
N GLY A 225 -12.15 -7.16 14.20
CA GLY A 225 -12.02 -6.96 15.66
C GLY A 225 -11.85 -5.47 15.99
N ASP A 226 -10.79 -5.11 16.73
CA ASP A 226 -10.42 -3.72 17.04
C ASP A 226 -9.22 -3.24 16.18
N ARG A 227 -9.14 -3.71 14.95
CA ARG A 227 -8.12 -3.33 13.97
C ARG A 227 -8.77 -2.93 12.66
N LEU A 228 -8.25 -1.88 12.04
CA LEU A 228 -8.63 -1.48 10.69
C LEU A 228 -7.66 -2.08 9.66
N HIS A 229 -8.23 -2.53 8.56
CA HIS A 229 -7.53 -2.92 7.34
C HIS A 229 -7.94 -1.97 6.23
N ALA A 230 -7.01 -1.15 5.75
CA ALA A 230 -7.25 -0.19 4.70
C ALA A 230 -6.47 -0.56 3.44
N ALA A 231 -7.19 -0.97 2.40
CA ALA A 231 -6.66 -1.14 1.06
C ALA A 231 -6.69 0.20 0.33
N ALA A 232 -5.57 0.55 -0.30
CA ALA A 232 -5.45 1.79 -1.04
C ALA A 232 -5.93 1.63 -2.49
N PRO A 233 -6.57 2.67 -3.06
CA PRO A 233 -6.72 2.78 -4.50
C PRO A 233 -5.36 2.96 -5.18
N SER A 234 -5.30 2.66 -6.47
CA SER A 234 -4.17 3.01 -7.33
C SER A 234 -4.22 4.50 -7.71
N THR A 235 -3.05 5.07 -7.95
CA THR A 235 -2.95 6.45 -8.46
C THR A 235 -3.05 6.53 -9.99
N THR A 236 -2.87 5.43 -10.71
CA THR A 236 -2.90 5.36 -12.19
C THR A 236 -3.99 4.47 -12.76
N ILE A 237 -4.72 3.76 -11.89
CA ILE A 237 -5.93 3.00 -12.23
C ILE A 237 -7.12 3.68 -11.54
N TYR A 238 -8.32 3.59 -12.15
CA TYR A 238 -9.53 4.13 -11.53
C TYR A 238 -9.65 3.70 -10.04
N PRO A 239 -9.92 4.59 -9.08
CA PRO A 239 -10.44 5.95 -9.26
C PRO A 239 -9.38 7.07 -9.34
N LEU A 240 -8.08 6.79 -9.44
CA LEU A 240 -6.98 7.75 -9.37
C LEU A 240 -7.01 8.53 -8.06
N ALA A 241 -6.72 7.86 -6.95
CA ALA A 241 -6.83 8.45 -5.63
C ALA A 241 -5.68 8.01 -4.71
N TYR A 242 -5.53 8.68 -3.58
CA TYR A 242 -4.62 8.30 -2.51
C TYR A 242 -5.33 8.50 -1.16
N ARG A 243 -4.72 8.08 -0.04
CA ARG A 243 -5.32 8.25 1.28
C ARG A 243 -4.54 9.19 2.16
N THR A 244 -5.24 9.86 3.07
CA THR A 244 -4.64 10.56 4.21
C THR A 244 -5.25 10.07 5.50
N PHE A 245 -4.43 10.04 6.56
CA PHE A 245 -4.82 9.59 7.88
C PHE A 245 -4.40 10.59 8.94
N ARG A 246 -5.27 10.82 9.92
CA ARG A 246 -4.96 11.57 11.13
C ARG A 246 -5.11 10.64 12.34
N LEU A 247 -4.00 10.31 12.96
CA LEU A 247 -3.96 9.49 14.17
C LEU A 247 -3.77 10.42 15.37
N SER A 248 -4.64 10.33 16.37
CA SER A 248 -4.56 11.12 17.57
C SER A 248 -4.75 10.28 18.82
N ARG A 249 -4.08 10.66 19.92
CA ARG A 249 -4.28 10.04 21.23
C ARG A 249 -5.06 10.98 22.14
N HIS A 250 -6.21 10.51 22.62
CA HIS A 250 -7.07 11.23 23.53
C HIS A 250 -6.46 11.33 24.95
N ALA A 251 -7.00 12.24 25.76
CA ALA A 251 -6.56 12.42 27.14
C ALA A 251 -6.85 11.20 28.05
N ASP A 252 -7.83 10.38 27.69
CA ASP A 252 -8.17 9.12 28.33
C ASP A 252 -7.30 7.94 27.89
N GLY A 253 -6.35 8.16 26.98
CA GLY A 253 -5.40 7.16 26.48
C GLY A 253 -5.83 6.46 25.20
N ARG A 254 -7.09 6.54 24.81
CA ARG A 254 -7.58 5.91 23.59
C ARG A 254 -7.00 6.56 22.35
N TRP A 255 -6.85 5.76 21.29
CA TRP A 255 -6.45 6.23 19.98
C TRP A 255 -7.66 6.43 19.08
N GLN A 256 -7.61 7.47 18.27
CA GLN A 256 -8.55 7.72 17.17
C GLN A 256 -7.79 7.86 15.88
N ILE A 257 -8.34 7.30 14.80
CA ILE A 257 -7.87 7.52 13.44
C ILE A 257 -9.02 8.05 12.59
N ASP A 258 -8.74 9.09 11.83
CA ASP A 258 -9.62 9.63 10.80
C ASP A 258 -8.95 9.41 9.44
N TRP A 259 -9.73 9.08 8.40
CA TRP A 259 -9.20 8.89 7.05
C TRP A 259 -10.03 9.62 6.00
N GLN A 260 -9.35 10.00 4.92
CA GLN A 260 -9.93 10.56 3.72
C GLN A 260 -9.22 9.99 2.49
N THR A 261 -9.93 9.92 1.37
CA THR A 261 -9.42 9.44 0.09
C THR A 261 -9.61 10.53 -0.97
N PRO A 262 -8.71 11.53 -1.03
CA PRO A 262 -8.75 12.57 -2.05
C PRO A 262 -8.45 12.00 -3.43
N ASP A 263 -9.03 12.62 -4.44
CA ASP A 263 -8.76 12.32 -5.83
C ASP A 263 -7.35 12.81 -6.21
N ALA A 264 -6.62 12.03 -6.97
CA ALA A 264 -5.26 12.34 -7.44
C ALA A 264 -5.23 13.07 -8.79
N ALA A 265 -6.39 13.21 -9.43
CA ALA A 265 -6.52 13.84 -10.73
C ALA A 265 -7.88 14.54 -10.88
N GLY A 266 -7.99 15.39 -11.90
CA GLY A 266 -9.27 16.03 -12.24
C GLY A 266 -10.28 15.06 -12.86
N PRO A 267 -11.58 15.49 -12.93
CA PRO A 267 -12.69 14.62 -13.33
C PRO A 267 -12.52 14.00 -14.71
N ASP A 268 -12.04 14.75 -15.69
CA ASP A 268 -11.84 14.24 -17.06
C ASP A 268 -10.85 13.05 -17.09
N ARG A 269 -9.82 13.09 -16.23
CA ARG A 269 -8.84 12.01 -16.13
C ARG A 269 -9.41 10.80 -15.38
N ILE A 270 -10.23 11.04 -14.36
CA ILE A 270 -10.95 9.98 -13.63
C ILE A 270 -11.92 9.26 -14.56
N ASP A 271 -12.65 10.00 -15.40
CA ASP A 271 -13.55 9.42 -16.42
C ASP A 271 -12.77 8.59 -17.46
N GLN A 272 -11.59 9.08 -17.88
CA GLN A 272 -10.69 8.33 -18.76
C GLN A 272 -10.23 7.01 -18.11
N ALA A 273 -9.82 7.04 -16.85
CA ALA A 273 -9.39 5.85 -16.10
C ALA A 273 -10.54 4.84 -15.93
N LYS A 274 -11.74 5.33 -15.64
CA LYS A 274 -12.93 4.48 -15.56
C LYS A 274 -13.23 3.78 -16.88
N ALA A 275 -13.16 4.52 -18.00
CA ALA A 275 -13.36 3.96 -19.32
C ALA A 275 -12.29 2.91 -19.67
N ALA A 276 -11.02 3.16 -19.33
CA ALA A 276 -9.93 2.22 -19.53
C ALA A 276 -10.12 0.93 -18.72
N MET A 277 -10.52 1.03 -17.44
CA MET A 277 -10.84 -0.13 -16.61
C MET A 277 -11.98 -0.97 -17.21
N ILE A 278 -13.07 -0.33 -17.62
CA ILE A 278 -14.21 -1.04 -18.25
C ILE A 278 -13.75 -1.74 -19.54
N ASP A 279 -12.96 -1.06 -20.38
CA ASP A 279 -12.45 -1.64 -21.62
C ASP A 279 -11.53 -2.84 -21.38
N ALA A 280 -10.58 -2.72 -20.44
CA ALA A 280 -9.67 -3.78 -20.08
C ALA A 280 -10.39 -5.03 -19.53
N TRP A 281 -11.36 -4.85 -18.65
CA TRP A 281 -12.06 -5.96 -18.02
C TRP A 281 -13.15 -6.56 -18.90
N HIS A 282 -13.96 -5.73 -19.56
CA HIS A 282 -15.06 -6.23 -20.41
C HIS A 282 -14.58 -6.65 -21.79
N ASN A 283 -13.92 -5.76 -22.53
CA ASN A 283 -13.60 -6.00 -23.92
C ASN A 283 -12.33 -6.85 -24.10
N ALA A 284 -11.28 -6.60 -23.32
CA ALA A 284 -10.03 -7.33 -23.46
C ALA A 284 -10.02 -8.65 -22.69
N ALA A 285 -10.47 -8.66 -21.42
CA ALA A 285 -10.47 -9.87 -20.58
C ALA A 285 -11.77 -10.69 -20.68
N GLY A 286 -12.86 -10.13 -21.21
CA GLY A 286 -14.11 -10.84 -21.50
C GLY A 286 -15.01 -11.10 -20.29
N PHE A 287 -14.88 -10.31 -19.21
CA PHE A 287 -15.76 -10.41 -18.07
C PHE A 287 -17.17 -9.86 -18.37
N ASP A 288 -18.18 -10.45 -17.74
CA ASP A 288 -19.54 -9.94 -17.82
C ASP A 288 -19.63 -8.54 -17.23
N LEU A 289 -20.49 -7.68 -17.81
CA LEU A 289 -20.67 -6.29 -17.38
C LEU A 289 -21.02 -6.17 -15.89
N ASP A 290 -21.82 -7.07 -15.36
CA ASP A 290 -22.19 -7.05 -13.93
C ASP A 290 -20.95 -7.20 -13.01
N ILE A 291 -19.98 -8.03 -13.42
CA ILE A 291 -18.70 -8.21 -12.69
C ILE A 291 -17.85 -6.94 -12.82
N VAL A 292 -17.80 -6.36 -14.01
CA VAL A 292 -17.06 -5.13 -14.27
C VAL A 292 -17.63 -3.95 -13.48
N GLU A 293 -18.96 -3.78 -13.47
CA GLU A 293 -19.64 -2.73 -12.70
C GLU A 293 -19.39 -2.89 -11.19
N LEU A 294 -19.44 -4.12 -10.69
CA LEU A 294 -19.10 -4.42 -9.30
C LEU A 294 -17.65 -4.04 -9.01
N HIS A 295 -16.72 -4.43 -9.87
CA HIS A 295 -15.29 -4.10 -9.69
C HIS A 295 -15.02 -2.58 -9.71
N VAL A 296 -15.64 -1.87 -10.67
CA VAL A 296 -15.59 -0.40 -10.72
C VAL A 296 -16.14 0.24 -9.44
N GLY A 297 -17.25 -0.30 -8.91
CA GLY A 297 -17.82 0.15 -7.64
C GLY A 297 -16.89 -0.06 -6.46
N LEU A 298 -16.22 -1.23 -6.38
CA LEU A 298 -15.26 -1.56 -5.33
C LEU A 298 -13.96 -0.74 -5.45
N ALA A 299 -13.50 -0.47 -6.67
CA ALA A 299 -12.35 0.40 -6.89
C ALA A 299 -12.62 1.82 -6.36
N LEU A 300 -13.82 2.37 -6.61
CA LEU A 300 -14.23 3.66 -6.06
C LEU A 300 -14.35 3.63 -4.54
N GLY A 301 -14.90 2.54 -3.98
CA GLY A 301 -15.31 2.45 -2.59
C GLY A 301 -16.60 3.22 -2.30
N ASP A 302 -17.28 2.85 -1.24
CA ASP A 302 -18.42 3.62 -0.73
C ASP A 302 -17.96 4.81 0.14
N GLU A 303 -18.91 5.60 0.65
CA GLU A 303 -18.60 6.77 1.46
C GLU A 303 -17.78 6.42 2.71
N ALA A 304 -18.10 5.31 3.38
CA ALA A 304 -17.39 4.88 4.58
C ALA A 304 -15.98 4.36 4.28
N ASP A 305 -15.74 3.83 3.08
CA ASP A 305 -14.40 3.44 2.62
C ASP A 305 -13.54 4.66 2.29
N ARG A 306 -14.17 5.73 1.75
CA ARG A 306 -13.47 6.94 1.30
C ARG A 306 -13.19 7.92 2.43
N GLN A 307 -14.07 8.01 3.43
CA GLN A 307 -13.88 8.87 4.59
C GLN A 307 -14.54 8.29 5.83
N GLY A 308 -13.89 8.45 6.98
CA GLY A 308 -14.44 7.96 8.22
C GLY A 308 -13.57 8.26 9.42
N SER A 309 -14.02 7.75 10.56
CA SER A 309 -13.35 7.85 11.85
C SER A 309 -13.55 6.58 12.65
N HIS A 310 -12.52 6.18 13.40
CA HIS A 310 -12.61 5.07 14.33
C HIS A 310 -11.84 5.37 15.62
N ILE A 311 -12.46 5.05 16.77
CA ILE A 311 -11.82 5.09 18.07
C ILE A 311 -11.52 3.66 18.49
N PHE A 312 -10.26 3.35 18.71
CA PHE A 312 -9.81 2.03 19.16
C PHE A 312 -10.10 1.86 20.66
N GLU A 313 -10.49 0.66 21.04
CA GLU A 313 -10.65 0.30 22.43
C GLU A 313 -9.28 0.25 23.14
N GLU A 314 -9.26 0.54 24.44
CA GLU A 314 -8.04 0.34 25.23
C GLU A 314 -7.67 -1.15 25.21
N SER A 315 -6.42 -1.45 24.87
CA SER A 315 -5.88 -2.80 25.06
C SER A 315 -5.78 -3.05 26.57
N VAL A 316 -6.60 -3.94 27.09
CA VAL A 316 -6.64 -4.33 28.50
C VAL A 316 -5.35 -5.04 28.90
#